data_1792173a7155d9c847db22bb8e7750a3
#
_entry.id   1792173a7155d9c847db22bb8e7750a3
#
_cell.length_a   1.000
_cell.length_b   1.000
_cell.length_c   1.000
_cell.angle_alpha   90.00
_cell.angle_beta   90.00
_cell.angle_gamma   90.00
#
_symmetry.space_group_name_H-M   'P 1'
#
loop_
_entity.id
_entity.type
_entity.pdbx_description
1 polymer ?
#
loop_
_entity_poly.entity_id
_entity_poly.type
_entity_poly.pdbx_seq_one_letter_code
_entity_poly.pdbx_strand_id
1 'polypeptide(L)'
;KAISMFFSVSIDELLSGNELIEVCENENKSQIAHIKSRVFAVLDIMTFLLLFLPVFKEKSDGEFLSVTLFSLTGITSYMKSIYVALIILCGIYGTVHLIYTLFNGEKHIKALKTVSICLTIILVLLFSGHAPYAVMYAMFILIFKGFLIINKV
;
A
#
# COMPACT_ATOMS: atom_id res chain seq x y z
N LYS A 1 -30.91 34.28 16.23
CA LYS A 1 -31.50 35.64 15.94
C LYS A 1 -30.56 36.77 16.36
N ALA A 2 -30.01 36.79 17.59
CA ALA A 2 -29.13 37.88 18.07
C ALA A 2 -27.84 38.01 17.24
N ILE A 3 -27.22 36.90 16.85
CA ILE A 3 -25.94 36.87 16.08
C ILE A 3 -26.16 37.34 14.64
N SER A 4 -27.26 36.95 13.99
CA SER A 4 -27.58 37.38 12.62
C SER A 4 -27.84 38.89 12.51
N MET A 5 -28.40 39.49 13.55
CA MET A 5 -28.58 40.95 13.62
C MET A 5 -27.26 41.71 13.77
N PHE A 6 -26.29 41.12 14.48
CA PHE A 6 -24.98 41.77 14.72
C PHE A 6 -24.10 41.78 13.48
N PHE A 7 -24.16 40.74 12.64
CA PHE A 7 -23.33 40.61 11.44
C PHE A 7 -24.04 40.93 10.13
N SER A 8 -25.33 41.35 10.18
CA SER A 8 -26.17 41.62 9.00
C SER A 8 -26.22 40.41 8.01
N VAL A 9 -26.06 39.19 8.54
CA VAL A 9 -26.09 37.94 7.76
C VAL A 9 -27.36 37.19 8.07
N SER A 10 -28.04 36.67 7.07
CA SER A 10 -29.28 35.90 7.24
C SER A 10 -28.98 34.55 7.92
N ILE A 11 -29.92 34.03 8.69
CA ILE A 11 -29.81 32.72 9.33
C ILE A 11 -29.66 31.61 8.25
N ASP A 12 -30.38 31.78 7.13
CA ASP A 12 -30.31 30.85 6.00
C ASP A 12 -28.95 30.87 5.32
N GLU A 13 -28.29 32.02 5.27
CA GLU A 13 -26.92 32.18 4.72
C GLU A 13 -25.87 31.58 5.64
N LEU A 14 -26.03 31.63 6.95
CA LEU A 14 -25.19 30.92 7.92
C LEU A 14 -25.38 29.38 7.86
N LEU A 15 -26.61 28.90 7.65
CA LEU A 15 -26.93 27.49 7.49
C LEU A 15 -26.37 26.95 6.18
N SER A 16 -26.52 27.68 5.07
CA SER A 16 -25.92 27.28 3.78
C SER A 16 -24.39 27.28 3.83
N GLY A 17 -23.77 28.20 4.56
CA GLY A 17 -22.33 28.21 4.80
C GLY A 17 -21.85 26.97 5.55
N ASN A 18 -22.58 26.53 6.57
CA ASN A 18 -22.26 25.30 7.30
C ASN A 18 -22.44 24.04 6.44
N GLU A 19 -23.47 23.96 5.62
CA GLU A 19 -23.66 22.86 4.66
C GLU A 19 -22.52 22.81 3.63
N LEU A 20 -22.10 23.96 3.11
CA LEU A 20 -20.94 24.06 2.20
C LEU A 20 -19.66 23.60 2.85
N ILE A 21 -19.38 23.95 4.09
CA ILE A 21 -18.21 23.51 4.85
C ILE A 21 -18.25 21.98 5.02
N GLU A 22 -19.39 21.41 5.39
CA GLU A 22 -19.55 19.97 5.56
C GLU A 22 -19.33 19.21 4.25
N VAL A 23 -19.85 19.71 3.13
CA VAL A 23 -19.61 19.13 1.80
C VAL A 23 -18.12 19.18 1.44
N CYS A 24 -17.45 20.33 1.62
CA CYS A 24 -16.03 20.48 1.36
C CYS A 24 -15.16 19.56 2.24
N GLU A 25 -15.51 19.39 3.52
CA GLU A 25 -14.81 18.45 4.40
C GLU A 25 -15.00 17.00 3.98
N ASN A 26 -16.20 16.61 3.56
CA ASN A 26 -16.49 15.26 3.11
C ASN A 26 -15.76 14.95 1.79
N GLU A 27 -15.77 15.89 0.84
CA GLU A 27 -14.99 15.76 -0.40
C GLU A 27 -13.49 15.63 -0.13
N ASN A 28 -12.95 16.42 0.79
CA ASN A 28 -11.54 16.38 1.15
C ASN A 28 -11.18 15.03 1.81
N LYS A 29 -12.01 14.52 2.73
CA LYS A 29 -11.84 13.19 3.33
C LYS A 29 -11.87 12.08 2.28
N SER A 30 -12.77 12.17 1.32
CA SER A 30 -12.87 11.23 0.19
C SER A 30 -11.60 11.27 -0.67
N GLN A 31 -11.15 12.44 -1.08
CA GLN A 31 -9.94 12.62 -1.88
C GLN A 31 -8.70 12.05 -1.16
N ILE A 32 -8.54 12.33 0.14
CA ILE A 32 -7.45 11.77 0.95
C ILE A 32 -7.53 10.24 0.99
N ALA A 33 -8.71 9.66 1.13
CA ALA A 33 -8.90 8.22 1.13
C ALA A 33 -8.48 7.58 -0.20
N HIS A 34 -8.80 8.23 -1.33
CA HIS A 34 -8.38 7.82 -2.67
C HIS A 34 -6.87 7.93 -2.86
N ILE A 35 -6.25 9.03 -2.46
CA ILE A 35 -4.79 9.21 -2.53
C ILE A 35 -4.09 8.12 -1.73
N LYS A 36 -4.50 7.88 -0.50
CA LYS A 36 -3.95 6.80 0.34
C LYS A 36 -4.09 5.43 -0.33
N SER A 37 -5.23 5.15 -0.95
CA SER A 37 -5.46 3.88 -1.65
C SER A 37 -4.55 3.72 -2.87
N ARG A 38 -4.30 4.78 -3.62
CA ARG A 38 -3.35 4.79 -4.75
C ARG A 38 -1.91 4.53 -4.27
N VAL A 39 -1.51 5.14 -3.16
CA VAL A 39 -0.19 4.89 -2.57
C VAL A 39 -0.05 3.44 -2.13
N PHE A 40 -1.09 2.82 -1.55
CA PHE A 40 -1.09 1.39 -1.24
C PHE A 40 -0.85 0.53 -2.48
N ALA A 41 -1.55 0.82 -3.57
CA ALA A 41 -1.41 0.09 -4.82
C ALA A 41 0.00 0.24 -5.41
N VAL A 42 0.58 1.45 -5.37
CA VAL A 42 1.96 1.70 -5.81
C VAL A 42 2.96 0.91 -4.96
N LEU A 43 2.78 0.84 -3.65
CA LEU A 43 3.63 0.02 -2.76
C LEU A 43 3.54 -1.47 -3.07
N ASP A 44 2.37 -1.98 -3.48
CA ASP A 44 2.24 -3.37 -3.95
C ASP A 44 2.98 -3.60 -5.27
N ILE A 45 2.91 -2.66 -6.21
CA ILE A 45 3.67 -2.72 -7.47
C ILE A 45 5.18 -2.67 -7.19
N MET A 46 5.63 -1.85 -6.22
CA MET A 46 7.02 -1.79 -5.81
C MET A 46 7.57 -3.13 -5.32
N THR A 47 6.72 -4.02 -4.80
CA THR A 47 7.12 -5.39 -4.44
C THR A 47 7.66 -6.17 -5.65
N PHE A 48 7.22 -5.83 -6.86
CA PHE A 48 7.71 -6.44 -8.10
C PHE A 48 9.21 -6.20 -8.34
N LEU A 49 9.76 -5.10 -7.81
CA LEU A 49 11.20 -4.81 -7.88
C LEU A 49 12.05 -5.89 -7.22
N LEU A 50 11.51 -6.66 -6.26
CA LEU A 50 12.22 -7.77 -5.62
C LEU A 50 12.70 -8.86 -6.61
N LEU A 51 12.07 -8.97 -7.79
CA LEU A 51 12.53 -9.89 -8.83
C LEU A 51 13.87 -9.48 -9.45
N PHE A 52 14.13 -8.19 -9.52
CA PHE A 52 15.28 -7.62 -10.21
C PHE A 52 16.39 -7.20 -9.25
N LEU A 53 16.03 -6.88 -7.99
CA LEU A 53 17.01 -6.44 -7.00
C LEU A 53 17.85 -7.61 -6.48
N PRO A 54 19.18 -7.44 -6.34
CA PRO A 54 20.07 -8.45 -5.76
C PRO A 54 19.96 -8.45 -4.22
N VAL A 55 18.80 -8.81 -3.70
CA VAL A 55 18.47 -8.83 -2.25
C VAL A 55 18.53 -10.23 -1.64
N PHE A 56 18.91 -11.21 -2.41
CA PHE A 56 19.07 -12.58 -1.92
C PHE A 56 20.55 -12.87 -1.67
N LYS A 57 20.84 -13.62 -0.60
CA LYS A 57 22.21 -14.04 -0.26
C LYS A 57 22.47 -15.44 -0.79
N GLU A 58 23.57 -15.59 -1.46
CA GLU A 58 24.12 -16.88 -1.83
C GLU A 58 25.54 -17.02 -1.27
N LYS A 59 25.86 -18.21 -0.76
CA LYS A 59 27.19 -18.51 -0.25
C LYS A 59 28.00 -19.17 -1.40
N SER A 60 29.00 -18.46 -1.91
CA SER A 60 29.94 -18.98 -2.90
C SER A 60 31.37 -18.81 -2.37
N ASP A 61 32.14 -19.86 -2.37
CA ASP A 61 33.59 -19.91 -2.00
C ASP A 61 33.92 -19.27 -0.63
N GLY A 62 32.99 -19.35 0.32
CA GLY A 62 33.16 -18.80 1.67
C GLY A 62 32.68 -17.34 1.84
N GLU A 63 32.38 -16.66 0.76
CA GLU A 63 31.84 -15.30 0.77
C GLU A 63 30.32 -15.27 0.53
N PHE A 64 29.64 -14.23 1.05
CA PHE A 64 28.23 -14.01 0.78
C PHE A 64 28.08 -13.00 -0.36
N LEU A 65 27.58 -13.49 -1.48
CA LEU A 65 27.24 -12.66 -2.64
C LEU A 65 25.76 -12.29 -2.64
N SER A 66 25.48 -11.04 -2.97
CA SER A 66 24.11 -10.58 -3.20
C SER A 66 23.70 -10.93 -4.62
N VAL A 67 22.65 -11.73 -4.76
CA VAL A 67 22.15 -12.24 -6.05
C VAL A 67 20.69 -11.90 -6.24
N THR A 68 20.24 -11.89 -7.49
CA THR A 68 18.83 -11.77 -7.82
C THR A 68 18.11 -13.08 -7.54
N LEU A 69 16.77 -13.04 -7.42
CA LEU A 69 15.98 -14.26 -7.22
C LEU A 69 16.20 -15.30 -8.33
N PHE A 70 16.44 -14.87 -9.56
CA PHE A 70 16.63 -15.75 -10.70
C PHE A 70 17.98 -16.48 -10.68
N SER A 71 19.04 -15.83 -10.19
CA SER A 71 20.39 -16.41 -10.11
C SER A 71 20.63 -17.20 -8.83
N LEU A 72 19.68 -17.22 -7.90
CA LEU A 72 19.80 -17.96 -6.66
C LEU A 72 19.81 -19.47 -6.90
N THR A 73 20.91 -20.16 -6.53
CA THR A 73 21.06 -21.63 -6.69
C THR A 73 20.93 -22.38 -5.37
N GLY A 74 21.15 -21.70 -4.24
CA GLY A 74 21.14 -22.30 -2.89
C GLY A 74 19.75 -22.70 -2.35
N ILE A 75 18.67 -22.54 -3.10
CA ILE A 75 17.30 -22.88 -2.70
C ILE A 75 16.72 -23.92 -3.66
N THR A 76 15.88 -24.82 -3.10
CA THR A 76 15.15 -25.81 -3.91
C THR A 76 14.32 -25.12 -5.00
N SER A 77 14.32 -25.66 -6.21
CA SER A 77 13.59 -25.11 -7.36
C SER A 77 12.11 -24.81 -7.06
N TYR A 78 11.47 -25.65 -6.25
CA TYR A 78 10.10 -25.47 -5.78
C TYR A 78 9.94 -24.18 -4.95
N MET A 79 10.83 -23.92 -3.99
CA MET A 79 10.76 -22.71 -3.16
C MET A 79 10.99 -21.45 -3.99
N LYS A 80 11.91 -21.50 -4.95
CA LYS A 80 12.14 -20.41 -5.90
C LYS A 80 10.88 -20.09 -6.70
N SER A 81 10.17 -21.12 -7.19
CA SER A 81 8.90 -20.94 -7.92
C SER A 81 7.82 -20.30 -7.06
N ILE A 82 7.73 -20.68 -5.78
CA ILE A 82 6.77 -20.06 -4.84
C ILE A 82 7.07 -18.57 -4.65
N TYR A 83 8.34 -18.20 -4.46
CA TYR A 83 8.73 -16.80 -4.29
C TYR A 83 8.41 -15.95 -5.52
N VAL A 84 8.74 -16.45 -6.70
CA VAL A 84 8.40 -15.79 -7.98
C VAL A 84 6.89 -15.64 -8.13
N ALA A 85 6.12 -16.71 -7.90
CA ALA A 85 4.66 -16.69 -8.02
C ALA A 85 4.02 -15.68 -7.05
N LEU A 86 4.49 -15.63 -5.81
CA LEU A 86 3.96 -14.70 -4.80
C LEU A 86 4.25 -13.24 -5.15
N ILE A 87 5.48 -12.94 -5.58
CA ILE A 87 5.85 -11.58 -5.99
C ILE A 87 5.01 -11.13 -7.20
N ILE A 88 4.84 -12.00 -8.20
CA ILE A 88 4.00 -11.73 -9.36
C ILE A 88 2.55 -11.48 -8.93
N LEU A 89 2.02 -12.30 -8.04
CA LEU A 89 0.68 -12.15 -7.51
C LEU A 89 0.49 -10.81 -6.79
N CYS A 90 1.45 -10.39 -5.97
CA CYS A 90 1.43 -9.07 -5.34
C CYS A 90 1.47 -7.93 -6.36
N GLY A 91 2.30 -8.04 -7.40
CA GLY A 91 2.39 -7.05 -8.45
C GLY A 91 1.10 -6.93 -9.29
N ILE A 92 0.51 -8.05 -9.68
CA ILE A 92 -0.78 -8.09 -10.39
C ILE A 92 -1.88 -7.49 -9.50
N TYR A 93 -1.92 -7.88 -8.22
CA TYR A 93 -2.87 -7.33 -7.26
C TYR A 93 -2.72 -5.80 -7.15
N GLY A 94 -1.50 -5.30 -7.03
CA GLY A 94 -1.22 -3.86 -6.98
C GLY A 94 -1.70 -3.11 -8.22
N THR A 95 -1.49 -3.66 -9.42
CA THR A 95 -1.98 -3.05 -10.67
C THR A 95 -3.50 -3.03 -10.75
N VAL A 96 -4.15 -4.14 -10.41
CA VAL A 96 -5.63 -4.21 -10.35
C VAL A 96 -6.19 -3.23 -9.31
N HIS A 97 -5.58 -3.16 -8.13
CA HIS A 97 -5.97 -2.23 -7.08
C HIS A 97 -5.83 -0.77 -7.54
N LEU A 98 -4.75 -0.43 -8.25
CA LEU A 98 -4.54 0.91 -8.80
C LEU A 98 -5.61 1.26 -9.82
N ILE A 99 -5.87 0.38 -10.78
CA ILE A 99 -6.89 0.55 -11.82
C ILE A 99 -8.27 0.73 -11.16
N TYR A 100 -8.61 -0.14 -10.20
CA TYR A 100 -9.89 -0.06 -9.49
C TYR A 100 -10.07 1.30 -8.78
N THR A 101 -9.02 1.80 -8.12
CA THR A 101 -9.07 3.09 -7.39
C THR A 101 -9.13 4.29 -8.34
N LEU A 102 -8.68 4.15 -9.58
CA LEU A 102 -8.78 5.20 -10.60
C LEU A 102 -10.19 5.31 -11.22
N PHE A 103 -10.86 4.17 -11.42
CA PHE A 103 -12.13 4.12 -12.17
C PHE A 103 -13.36 3.96 -11.29
N ASN A 104 -13.25 3.36 -10.11
CA ASN A 104 -14.38 3.08 -9.23
C ASN A 104 -14.32 3.90 -7.94
N GLY A 105 -15.50 4.30 -7.46
CA GLY A 105 -15.67 5.01 -6.20
C GLY A 105 -15.36 4.17 -4.96
N GLU A 106 -15.63 4.74 -3.81
CA GLU A 106 -15.18 4.35 -2.46
C GLU A 106 -15.59 2.94 -1.96
N LYS A 107 -16.49 2.24 -2.65
CA LYS A 107 -17.29 1.14 -2.09
C LYS A 107 -16.47 -0.05 -1.53
N HIS A 108 -15.25 -0.29 -2.01
CA HIS A 108 -14.43 -1.45 -1.61
C HIS A 108 -12.99 -1.11 -1.20
N ILE A 109 -12.65 0.16 -1.06
CA ILE A 109 -11.29 0.61 -0.73
C ILE A 109 -10.76 -0.02 0.57
N LYS A 110 -11.60 -0.19 1.59
CA LYS A 110 -11.20 -0.82 2.86
C LYS A 110 -10.81 -2.29 2.68
N ALA A 111 -11.62 -3.04 1.94
CA ALA A 111 -11.33 -4.45 1.66
C ALA A 111 -10.04 -4.62 0.84
N LEU A 112 -9.84 -3.78 -0.18
CA LEU A 112 -8.63 -3.80 -0.99
C LEU A 112 -7.36 -3.52 -0.15
N LYS A 113 -7.39 -2.54 0.74
CA LYS A 113 -6.26 -2.25 1.65
C LYS A 113 -5.97 -3.44 2.58
N THR A 114 -7.01 -4.09 3.12
CA THR A 114 -6.84 -5.25 4.01
C THR A 114 -6.18 -6.42 3.28
N VAL A 115 -6.64 -6.75 2.08
CA VAL A 115 -6.03 -7.81 1.26
C VAL A 115 -4.57 -7.50 0.92
N SER A 116 -4.27 -6.26 0.54
CA SER A 116 -2.90 -5.79 0.29
C SER A 116 -1.96 -6.03 1.48
N ILE A 117 -2.43 -5.73 2.71
CA ILE A 117 -1.64 -5.95 3.93
C ILE A 117 -1.44 -7.44 4.18
N CYS A 118 -2.50 -8.26 4.06
CA CYS A 118 -2.40 -9.70 4.23
C CYS A 118 -1.37 -10.31 3.26
N LEU A 119 -1.39 -9.92 1.99
CA LEU A 119 -0.41 -10.37 1.01
C LEU A 119 1.02 -9.99 1.39
N THR A 120 1.24 -8.75 1.86
CA THR A 120 2.56 -8.30 2.29
C THR A 120 3.04 -9.07 3.53
N ILE A 121 2.16 -9.38 4.49
CA ILE A 121 2.49 -10.19 5.67
C ILE A 121 2.89 -11.61 5.27
N ILE A 122 2.14 -12.24 4.35
CA ILE A 122 2.47 -13.58 3.83
C ILE A 122 3.84 -13.57 3.17
N LEU A 123 4.16 -12.53 2.39
CA LEU A 123 5.45 -12.37 1.75
C LEU A 123 6.59 -12.24 2.77
N VAL A 124 6.42 -11.43 3.82
CA VAL A 124 7.40 -11.31 4.92
C VAL A 124 7.64 -12.65 5.60
N LEU A 125 6.57 -13.39 5.92
CA LEU A 125 6.68 -14.69 6.59
C LEU A 125 7.41 -15.72 5.73
N LEU A 126 7.12 -15.78 4.43
CA LEU A 126 7.79 -16.72 3.53
C LEU A 126 9.27 -16.40 3.32
N PHE A 127 9.63 -15.14 3.24
CA PHE A 127 11.03 -14.74 3.07
C PHE A 127 11.85 -14.83 4.36
N SER A 128 11.21 -14.87 5.53
CA SER A 128 11.88 -14.86 6.84
C SER A 128 12.91 -15.98 7.03
N GLY A 129 12.69 -17.14 6.38
CA GLY A 129 13.61 -18.29 6.52
C GLY A 129 14.87 -18.23 5.69
N HIS A 130 14.89 -17.54 4.54
CA HIS A 130 15.94 -17.70 3.54
C HIS A 130 16.48 -16.41 2.92
N ALA A 131 15.80 -15.28 3.09
CA ALA A 131 16.12 -14.05 2.38
C ALA A 131 16.05 -12.80 3.27
N PRO A 132 16.99 -12.58 4.21
CA PRO A 132 16.89 -11.52 5.22
C PRO A 132 16.79 -10.11 4.63
N TYR A 133 17.46 -9.82 3.53
CA TYR A 133 17.37 -8.49 2.89
C TYR A 133 16.02 -8.28 2.18
N ALA A 134 15.47 -9.33 1.57
CA ALA A 134 14.13 -9.28 0.99
C ALA A 134 13.07 -9.08 2.07
N VAL A 135 13.25 -9.68 3.25
CA VAL A 135 12.43 -9.43 4.44
C VAL A 135 12.50 -7.97 4.87
N MET A 136 13.69 -7.39 4.97
CA MET A 136 13.86 -5.97 5.34
C MET A 136 13.11 -5.05 4.37
N TYR A 137 13.20 -5.31 3.07
CA TYR A 137 12.46 -4.55 2.06
C TYR A 137 10.94 -4.70 2.22
N ALA A 138 10.45 -5.92 2.39
CA ALA A 138 9.02 -6.18 2.58
C ALA A 138 8.49 -5.59 3.89
N MET A 139 9.28 -5.63 4.98
CA MET A 139 8.97 -4.99 6.25
C MET A 139 8.89 -3.46 6.11
N PHE A 140 9.81 -2.85 5.35
CA PHE A 140 9.73 -1.41 5.05
C PHE A 140 8.42 -1.04 4.38
N ILE A 141 8.01 -1.80 3.36
CA ILE A 141 6.70 -1.61 2.70
C ILE A 141 5.55 -1.77 3.70
N LEU A 142 5.60 -2.80 4.56
CA LEU A 142 4.56 -3.06 5.56
C LEU A 142 4.44 -1.91 6.59
N ILE A 143 5.56 -1.40 7.08
CA ILE A 143 5.61 -0.26 8.01
C ILE A 143 5.01 0.99 7.35
N PHE A 144 5.35 1.24 6.09
CA PHE A 144 4.83 2.39 5.35
C PHE A 144 3.30 2.29 5.15
N LYS A 145 2.79 1.09 4.84
CA LYS A 145 1.35 0.82 4.77
C LYS A 145 0.67 1.03 6.13
N GLY A 146 1.29 0.55 7.22
CA GLY A 146 0.80 0.76 8.58
C GLY A 146 0.69 2.26 8.94
N PHE A 147 1.72 3.04 8.62
CA PHE A 147 1.73 4.48 8.82
C PHE A 147 0.58 5.19 8.08
N LEU A 148 0.30 4.78 6.83
CA LEU A 148 -0.80 5.33 6.04
C LEU A 148 -2.20 5.03 6.61
N ILE A 149 -2.33 3.95 7.39
CA ILE A 149 -3.60 3.59 8.06
C ILE A 149 -3.78 4.41 9.34
N ILE A 150 -2.71 4.52 10.14
CA ILE A 150 -2.75 5.17 11.47
C ILE A 150 -2.97 6.67 11.32
N ASN A 151 -2.36 7.31 10.35
CA ASN A 151 -2.56 8.74 10.07
C ASN A 151 -3.99 8.97 9.55
N LYS A 152 -4.91 9.09 10.48
CA LYS A 152 -6.25 9.63 10.23
C LYS A 152 -6.11 11.15 10.16
N VAL A 153 -5.95 11.69 8.96
CA VAL A 153 -6.20 13.11 8.70
C VAL A 153 -7.65 13.25 8.31
#